data_76737e9eaba22e9d98575541fc39789b
#
_entry.id   76737e9eaba22e9d98575541fc39789b
#
_cell.length_a   1.000
_cell.length_b   1.000
_cell.length_c   1.000
_cell.angle_alpha   90.00
_cell.angle_beta   90.00
_cell.angle_gamma   90.00
#
_symmetry.space_group_name_H-M   'P 1'
#
loop_
_entity.id
_entity.type
_entity.pdbx_description
1 polymer ?
#
loop_
_entity_poly.entity_id
_entity_poly.type
_entity_poly.pdbx_seq_one_letter_code
_entity_poly.pdbx_strand_id
1 'polypeptide(L)'
;MIRVHRPRNRNLTIVIAARVFMSASRALAGVMVPVYVAMIGFSALQLGELAVAVGIATAVLSTAIGLASDRVGRKPFLVAVPLLAALAGVVFAFSRTPALLFLAASVGSFGRGAGAGAGMVGPYQPAEQALVTEITPPVRRNIAFGRLAFASSVGALIGGPLALLAGQGGPGGEAATVAFRLPFLATAVLAAAAGLLALGLQEPRRAPSADGRGRGIQLPRRSMPLLMRLWATNSVNGLAVGMFGPFVTYWFFRRYGVGPGQIGVLFAVINAATAASTLTAAGFARRWGLVRTVTMVRAVQAVLLVPMVMAPSFLAAGGVYLVRMVVQRIGMPLRQSYVLAMADPGERAAVGALSNLPSQATMAVAPLAAGYLFDEVSLSLPFIIAGALQLANAALYWGFFRGLPPEEEVAARVATVASR
;
A
#
# COMPACT_ATOMS: atom_id res chain seq x y z
N MET A 1 -20.87 21.99 -36.52
CA MET A 1 -21.23 21.42 -35.20
C MET A 1 -20.65 20.01 -35.13
N ILE A 2 -19.41 19.84 -34.67
CA ILE A 2 -18.74 18.54 -34.55
C ILE A 2 -19.17 17.95 -33.18
N ARG A 3 -19.94 16.88 -33.20
CA ARG A 3 -20.28 16.09 -32.00
C ARG A 3 -18.98 15.54 -31.42
N VAL A 4 -18.47 16.19 -30.37
CA VAL A 4 -17.35 15.66 -29.55
C VAL A 4 -17.85 14.40 -28.86
N HIS A 5 -17.39 13.28 -29.35
CA HIS A 5 -17.66 11.94 -28.81
C HIS A 5 -17.33 11.88 -27.31
N ARG A 6 -18.26 11.40 -26.50
CA ARG A 6 -18.20 11.17 -25.04
C ARG A 6 -17.51 9.84 -24.59
N PRO A 7 -16.47 9.24 -25.22
CA PRO A 7 -15.87 8.01 -24.73
C PRO A 7 -14.95 8.23 -23.52
N ARG A 8 -14.46 9.45 -23.31
CA ARG A 8 -13.48 9.76 -22.26
C ARG A 8 -14.01 9.61 -20.83
N ASN A 9 -15.29 9.92 -20.59
CA ASN A 9 -15.89 9.77 -19.26
C ASN A 9 -16.17 8.30 -18.92
N ARG A 10 -16.53 7.47 -19.91
CA ARG A 10 -16.86 6.05 -19.71
C ARG A 10 -15.64 5.26 -19.22
N ASN A 11 -14.47 5.41 -19.85
CA ASN A 11 -13.26 4.71 -19.44
C ASN A 11 -12.86 5.05 -18.01
N LEU A 12 -12.89 6.34 -17.63
CA LEU A 12 -12.56 6.76 -16.28
C LEU A 12 -13.56 6.17 -15.26
N THR A 13 -14.85 6.12 -15.57
CA THR A 13 -15.85 5.49 -14.70
C THR A 13 -15.60 4.00 -14.53
N ILE A 14 -15.26 3.29 -15.61
CA ILE A 14 -14.93 1.85 -15.55
C ILE A 14 -13.68 1.63 -14.66
N VAL A 15 -12.63 2.43 -14.84
CA VAL A 15 -11.40 2.31 -14.02
C VAL A 15 -11.70 2.57 -12.54
N ILE A 16 -12.52 3.61 -12.24
CA ILE A 16 -12.91 3.91 -10.86
C ILE A 16 -13.73 2.76 -10.26
N ALA A 17 -14.70 2.21 -10.99
CA ALA A 17 -15.51 1.08 -10.51
C ALA A 17 -14.64 -0.17 -10.30
N ALA A 18 -13.79 -0.52 -11.27
CA ALA A 18 -12.86 -1.64 -11.15
C ALA A 18 -11.90 -1.46 -9.95
N ARG A 19 -11.48 -0.23 -9.67
CA ARG A 19 -10.66 0.12 -8.51
C ARG A 19 -11.39 -0.17 -7.19
N VAL A 20 -12.68 0.14 -7.07
CA VAL A 20 -13.48 -0.17 -5.87
C VAL A 20 -13.49 -1.67 -5.62
N PHE A 21 -13.85 -2.46 -6.63
CA PHE A 21 -13.92 -3.92 -6.50
C PHE A 21 -12.57 -4.55 -6.17
N MET A 22 -11.52 -4.13 -6.86
CA MET A 22 -10.19 -4.66 -6.61
C MET A 22 -9.65 -4.26 -5.23
N SER A 23 -9.92 -3.05 -4.77
CA SER A 23 -9.53 -2.61 -3.43
C SER A 23 -10.31 -3.34 -2.34
N ALA A 24 -11.60 -3.65 -2.57
CA ALA A 24 -12.40 -4.48 -1.67
C ALA A 24 -11.84 -5.91 -1.57
N SER A 25 -11.54 -6.53 -2.71
CA SER A 25 -10.91 -7.85 -2.78
C SER A 25 -9.60 -7.90 -1.99
N ARG A 26 -8.73 -6.90 -2.19
CA ARG A 26 -7.43 -6.83 -1.51
C ARG A 26 -7.53 -6.54 -0.01
N ALA A 27 -8.46 -5.69 0.40
CA ALA A 27 -8.69 -5.41 1.81
C ALA A 27 -9.15 -6.69 2.53
N LEU A 28 -10.08 -7.42 1.94
CA LEU A 28 -10.55 -8.71 2.44
C LEU A 28 -9.41 -9.73 2.50
N ALA A 29 -8.68 -9.94 1.40
CA ALA A 29 -7.55 -10.87 1.35
C ALA A 29 -6.44 -10.52 2.36
N GLY A 30 -6.16 -9.22 2.56
CA GLY A 30 -5.16 -8.75 3.51
C GLY A 30 -5.49 -9.08 4.98
N VAL A 31 -6.78 -9.19 5.30
CA VAL A 31 -7.24 -9.67 6.62
C VAL A 31 -7.26 -11.18 6.67
N MET A 32 -7.78 -11.84 5.62
CA MET A 32 -8.07 -13.27 5.63
C MET A 32 -6.81 -14.13 5.53
N VAL A 33 -5.86 -13.80 4.65
CA VAL A 33 -4.71 -14.66 4.36
C VAL A 33 -3.84 -14.90 5.61
N PRO A 34 -3.39 -13.86 6.37
CA PRO A 34 -2.54 -14.12 7.55
C PRO A 34 -3.24 -14.95 8.63
N VAL A 35 -4.56 -14.77 8.81
CA VAL A 35 -5.33 -15.55 9.79
C VAL A 35 -5.53 -16.97 9.31
N TYR A 36 -5.88 -17.15 8.03
CA TYR A 36 -6.09 -18.47 7.43
C TYR A 36 -4.83 -19.34 7.50
N VAL A 37 -3.69 -18.81 7.06
CA VAL A 37 -2.44 -19.58 7.09
C VAL A 37 -2.01 -19.92 8.51
N ALA A 38 -2.28 -19.05 9.49
CA ALA A 38 -2.06 -19.35 10.92
C ALA A 38 -2.97 -20.49 11.40
N MET A 39 -4.25 -20.52 10.97
CA MET A 39 -5.21 -21.55 11.38
C MET A 39 -4.94 -22.91 10.73
N ILE A 40 -4.37 -22.98 9.52
CA ILE A 40 -3.97 -24.23 8.88
C ILE A 40 -2.58 -24.72 9.33
N GLY A 41 -1.95 -24.03 10.30
CA GLY A 41 -0.73 -24.48 10.95
C GLY A 41 0.57 -23.89 10.41
N PHE A 42 0.52 -22.85 9.59
CA PHE A 42 1.76 -22.15 9.17
C PHE A 42 2.40 -21.43 10.37
N SER A 43 3.70 -21.51 10.43
CA SER A 43 4.50 -20.69 11.34
C SER A 43 4.53 -19.22 10.91
N ALA A 44 4.96 -18.33 11.81
CA ALA A 44 5.14 -16.94 11.44
C ALA A 44 6.28 -16.77 10.42
N LEU A 45 7.31 -17.62 10.47
CA LEU A 45 8.37 -17.63 9.46
C LEU A 45 7.81 -17.95 8.08
N GLN A 46 6.97 -18.97 7.94
CA GLN A 46 6.31 -19.32 6.68
C GLN A 46 5.40 -18.19 6.17
N LEU A 47 4.72 -17.47 7.06
CA LEU A 47 3.99 -16.25 6.69
C LEU A 47 4.94 -15.15 6.20
N GLY A 48 6.12 -15.02 6.81
CA GLY A 48 7.17 -14.12 6.37
C GLY A 48 7.69 -14.47 4.97
N GLU A 49 7.97 -15.74 4.73
CA GLU A 49 8.36 -16.27 3.42
C GLU A 49 7.30 -16.00 2.36
N LEU A 50 6.02 -16.23 2.68
CA LEU A 50 4.89 -15.91 1.82
C LEU A 50 4.87 -14.41 1.47
N ALA A 51 5.04 -13.54 2.47
CA ALA A 51 5.05 -12.09 2.26
C ALA A 51 6.21 -11.65 1.36
N VAL A 52 7.39 -12.26 1.51
CA VAL A 52 8.57 -12.04 0.64
C VAL A 52 8.30 -12.51 -0.78
N ALA A 53 7.81 -13.73 -0.96
CA ALA A 53 7.48 -14.28 -2.28
C ALA A 53 6.48 -13.38 -3.02
N VAL A 54 5.40 -12.97 -2.36
CA VAL A 54 4.41 -12.01 -2.89
C VAL A 54 5.06 -10.65 -3.17
N GLY A 55 5.96 -10.19 -2.31
CA GLY A 55 6.70 -8.94 -2.46
C GLY A 55 7.52 -8.91 -3.74
N ILE A 56 8.35 -9.93 -3.93
CA ILE A 56 9.22 -10.09 -5.11
C ILE A 56 8.36 -10.27 -6.38
N ALA A 57 7.37 -11.18 -6.34
CA ALA A 57 6.49 -11.41 -7.48
C ALA A 57 5.77 -10.12 -7.91
N THR A 58 5.26 -9.33 -6.96
CA THR A 58 4.61 -8.05 -7.27
C THR A 58 5.58 -7.04 -7.86
N ALA A 59 6.81 -6.96 -7.38
CA ALA A 59 7.82 -6.05 -7.92
C ALA A 59 8.18 -6.42 -9.37
N VAL A 60 8.44 -7.71 -9.61
CA VAL A 60 8.74 -8.24 -10.96
C VAL A 60 7.56 -8.00 -11.90
N LEU A 61 6.35 -8.39 -11.50
CA LEU A 61 5.14 -8.20 -12.32
C LEU A 61 4.87 -6.72 -12.58
N SER A 62 5.00 -5.83 -11.60
CA SER A 62 4.80 -4.39 -11.79
C SER A 62 5.76 -3.80 -12.81
N THR A 63 7.03 -4.21 -12.76
CA THR A 63 8.06 -3.77 -13.70
C THR A 63 7.78 -4.33 -15.10
N ALA A 64 7.50 -5.62 -15.20
CA ALA A 64 7.18 -6.27 -16.47
C ALA A 64 5.93 -5.67 -17.12
N ILE A 65 4.85 -5.44 -16.35
CA ILE A 65 3.62 -4.82 -16.81
C ILE A 65 3.88 -3.38 -17.23
N GLY A 66 4.66 -2.61 -16.46
CA GLY A 66 5.04 -1.25 -16.82
C GLY A 66 5.68 -1.18 -18.20
N LEU A 67 6.67 -2.04 -18.45
CA LEU A 67 7.39 -2.09 -19.73
C LEU A 67 6.55 -2.68 -20.87
N ALA A 68 5.81 -3.76 -20.61
CA ALA A 68 5.02 -4.44 -21.62
C ALA A 68 3.76 -3.67 -22.00
N SER A 69 3.13 -2.98 -21.04
CA SER A 69 1.91 -2.20 -21.29
C SER A 69 2.10 -1.05 -22.28
N ASP A 70 3.33 -0.59 -22.44
CA ASP A 70 3.66 0.41 -23.45
C ASP A 70 3.67 -0.15 -24.88
N ARG A 71 3.92 -1.45 -25.05
CA ARG A 71 3.96 -2.13 -26.35
C ARG A 71 2.65 -2.83 -26.70
N VAL A 72 2.10 -3.60 -25.76
CA VAL A 72 0.93 -4.48 -25.99
C VAL A 72 -0.39 -3.76 -25.74
N GLY A 73 -0.35 -2.63 -25.04
CA GLY A 73 -1.54 -1.94 -24.54
C GLY A 73 -1.75 -2.16 -23.04
N ARG A 74 -2.63 -1.40 -22.44
CA ARG A 74 -2.87 -1.39 -20.99
C ARG A 74 -4.05 -2.26 -20.58
N LYS A 75 -5.07 -2.35 -21.45
CA LYS A 75 -6.29 -3.11 -21.19
C LYS A 75 -6.01 -4.59 -20.85
N PRO A 76 -5.14 -5.34 -21.57
CA PRO A 76 -4.88 -6.74 -21.25
C PRO A 76 -4.43 -6.93 -19.79
N PHE A 77 -3.58 -6.05 -19.26
CA PHE A 77 -3.08 -6.15 -17.90
C PHE A 77 -4.14 -5.75 -16.86
N LEU A 78 -4.99 -4.77 -17.19
CA LEU A 78 -6.11 -4.37 -16.32
C LEU A 78 -7.20 -5.44 -16.25
N VAL A 79 -7.25 -6.37 -17.21
CA VAL A 79 -8.14 -7.54 -17.20
C VAL A 79 -7.45 -8.74 -16.55
N ALA A 80 -6.26 -9.09 -17.02
CA ALA A 80 -5.59 -10.32 -16.63
C ALA A 80 -5.20 -10.37 -15.15
N VAL A 81 -4.66 -9.28 -14.60
CA VAL A 81 -4.20 -9.27 -13.20
C VAL A 81 -5.35 -9.43 -12.21
N PRO A 82 -6.49 -8.74 -12.33
CA PRO A 82 -7.65 -9.02 -11.48
C PRO A 82 -8.18 -10.45 -11.64
N LEU A 83 -8.18 -11.03 -12.85
CA LEU A 83 -8.60 -12.41 -13.05
C LEU A 83 -7.62 -13.41 -12.42
N LEU A 84 -6.32 -13.16 -12.47
CA LEU A 84 -5.33 -13.94 -11.73
C LEU A 84 -5.53 -13.84 -10.22
N ALA A 85 -5.90 -12.66 -9.72
CA ALA A 85 -6.28 -12.48 -8.32
C ALA A 85 -7.57 -13.25 -7.97
N ALA A 86 -8.54 -13.30 -8.87
CA ALA A 86 -9.74 -14.10 -8.69
C ALA A 86 -9.41 -15.59 -8.62
N LEU A 87 -8.56 -16.09 -9.52
CA LEU A 87 -8.07 -17.47 -9.48
C LEU A 87 -7.36 -17.78 -8.17
N ALA A 88 -6.51 -16.86 -7.68
CA ALA A 88 -5.87 -17.01 -6.38
C ALA A 88 -6.89 -17.14 -5.25
N GLY A 89 -7.95 -16.33 -5.23
CA GLY A 89 -9.05 -16.45 -4.27
C GLY A 89 -9.73 -17.82 -4.31
N VAL A 90 -9.96 -18.38 -5.51
CA VAL A 90 -10.50 -19.74 -5.66
C VAL A 90 -9.53 -20.80 -5.12
N VAL A 91 -8.23 -20.68 -5.40
CA VAL A 91 -7.22 -21.61 -4.86
C VAL A 91 -7.20 -21.57 -3.34
N PHE A 92 -7.24 -20.39 -2.73
CA PHE A 92 -7.31 -20.26 -1.26
C PHE A 92 -8.61 -20.83 -0.66
N ALA A 93 -9.72 -20.80 -1.41
CA ALA A 93 -11.00 -21.34 -0.95
C ALA A 93 -11.01 -22.87 -0.88
N PHE A 94 -10.21 -23.57 -1.71
CA PHE A 94 -10.29 -25.02 -1.87
C PHE A 94 -8.99 -25.77 -1.62
N SER A 95 -7.84 -25.09 -1.60
CA SER A 95 -6.54 -25.73 -1.42
C SER A 95 -5.96 -25.48 -0.03
N ARG A 96 -5.21 -26.48 0.47
CA ARG A 96 -4.38 -26.41 1.68
C ARG A 96 -2.91 -26.66 1.40
N THR A 97 -2.60 -27.01 0.15
CA THR A 97 -1.23 -27.35 -0.24
C THR A 97 -0.36 -26.09 -0.16
N PRO A 98 0.69 -26.05 0.67
CA PRO A 98 1.52 -24.86 0.85
C PRO A 98 2.05 -24.31 -0.48
N ALA A 99 2.58 -25.17 -1.35
CA ALA A 99 3.12 -24.77 -2.64
C ALA A 99 2.07 -24.05 -3.53
N LEU A 100 0.81 -24.55 -3.55
CA LEU A 100 -0.27 -23.92 -4.30
C LEU A 100 -0.68 -22.58 -3.69
N LEU A 101 -0.70 -22.46 -2.36
CA LEU A 101 -1.00 -21.21 -1.67
C LEU A 101 0.09 -20.17 -1.94
N PHE A 102 1.37 -20.54 -1.89
CA PHE A 102 2.48 -19.66 -2.23
C PHE A 102 2.42 -19.19 -3.69
N LEU A 103 2.17 -20.10 -4.62
CA LEU A 103 2.02 -19.77 -6.04
C LEU A 103 0.83 -18.82 -6.26
N ALA A 104 -0.34 -19.17 -5.73
CA ALA A 104 -1.55 -18.38 -5.86
C ALA A 104 -1.39 -16.99 -5.25
N ALA A 105 -0.82 -16.90 -4.05
CA ALA A 105 -0.55 -15.63 -3.39
C ALA A 105 0.41 -14.76 -4.20
N SER A 106 1.46 -15.35 -4.75
CA SER A 106 2.47 -14.64 -5.54
C SER A 106 1.87 -14.09 -6.84
N VAL A 107 1.15 -14.93 -7.60
CA VAL A 107 0.53 -14.57 -8.88
C VAL A 107 -0.62 -13.57 -8.68
N GLY A 108 -1.49 -13.82 -7.69
CA GLY A 108 -2.61 -12.93 -7.34
C GLY A 108 -2.19 -11.69 -6.55
N SER A 109 -0.92 -11.61 -6.13
CA SER A 109 -0.42 -10.58 -5.21
C SER A 109 -1.24 -10.50 -3.92
N PHE A 110 -1.67 -11.65 -3.37
CA PHE A 110 -2.35 -11.81 -2.09
C PHE A 110 -1.35 -11.87 -0.93
N GLY A 111 -1.74 -11.47 0.29
CA GLY A 111 -0.98 -11.78 1.50
C GLY A 111 0.02 -10.75 1.97
N ARG A 112 0.04 -9.54 1.42
CA ARG A 112 0.86 -8.43 1.96
C ARG A 112 0.37 -7.88 3.31
N GLY A 113 -0.70 -8.45 3.85
CA GLY A 113 -1.33 -8.01 5.08
C GLY A 113 -2.11 -6.69 4.94
N ALA A 114 -3.10 -6.52 5.81
CA ALA A 114 -3.93 -5.31 5.82
C ALA A 114 -3.12 -4.06 6.26
N GLY A 115 -2.04 -4.26 7.03
CA GLY A 115 -1.16 -3.19 7.53
C GLY A 115 -0.30 -2.51 6.47
N ALA A 116 -0.17 -3.11 5.27
CA ALA A 116 0.61 -2.52 4.17
C ALA A 116 -0.11 -1.35 3.46
N GLY A 117 -1.34 -1.07 3.82
CA GLY A 117 -2.14 0.05 3.31
C GLY A 117 -3.09 -0.34 2.18
N ALA A 118 -4.36 0.02 2.33
CA ALA A 118 -5.44 -0.25 1.38
C ALA A 118 -5.28 0.43 -0.01
N GLY A 119 -4.31 1.33 -0.16
CA GLY A 119 -4.07 2.05 -1.41
C GLY A 119 -3.24 1.32 -2.46
N MET A 120 -2.65 0.16 -2.13
CA MET A 120 -1.81 -0.59 -3.06
C MET A 120 -2.65 -1.58 -3.87
N VAL A 121 -2.93 -1.24 -5.11
CA VAL A 121 -3.87 -1.99 -5.99
C VAL A 121 -3.22 -3.19 -6.67
N GLY A 122 -1.91 -3.35 -6.54
CA GLY A 122 -1.18 -4.48 -7.11
C GLY A 122 -0.35 -4.17 -8.34
N PRO A 123 0.12 -5.21 -9.03
CA PRO A 123 1.14 -5.07 -10.07
C PRO A 123 0.66 -4.33 -11.32
N TYR A 124 -0.65 -4.17 -11.54
CA TYR A 124 -1.17 -3.41 -12.69
C TYR A 124 -1.26 -1.89 -12.45
N GLN A 125 -0.92 -1.43 -11.26
CA GLN A 125 -0.99 0.00 -10.90
C GLN A 125 -0.25 0.93 -11.88
N PRO A 126 0.95 0.59 -12.40
CA PRO A 126 1.61 1.42 -13.41
C PRO A 126 0.78 1.57 -14.71
N ALA A 127 0.20 0.47 -15.20
CA ALA A 127 -0.63 0.49 -16.41
C ALA A 127 -1.92 1.32 -16.20
N GLU A 128 -2.53 1.22 -15.01
CA GLU A 128 -3.71 1.99 -14.67
C GLU A 128 -3.42 3.49 -14.57
N GLN A 129 -2.36 3.88 -13.88
CA GLN A 129 -1.95 5.28 -13.75
C GLN A 129 -1.63 5.88 -15.12
N ALA A 130 -0.96 5.12 -15.96
CA ALA A 130 -0.63 5.52 -17.31
C ALA A 130 -1.90 5.69 -18.17
N LEU A 131 -2.87 4.76 -18.10
CA LEU A 131 -4.16 4.89 -18.80
C LEU A 131 -4.92 6.15 -18.34
N VAL A 132 -5.03 6.35 -17.03
CA VAL A 132 -5.72 7.53 -16.48
C VAL A 132 -5.06 8.83 -16.92
N THR A 133 -3.73 8.86 -16.99
CA THR A 133 -2.99 10.03 -17.48
C THR A 133 -3.27 10.33 -18.96
N GLU A 134 -3.47 9.29 -19.79
CA GLU A 134 -3.79 9.46 -21.22
C GLU A 134 -5.24 9.90 -21.46
N ILE A 135 -6.19 9.31 -20.72
CA ILE A 135 -7.62 9.62 -20.93
C ILE A 135 -8.06 10.92 -20.26
N THR A 136 -7.20 11.49 -19.37
CA THR A 136 -7.57 12.67 -18.57
C THR A 136 -6.74 13.90 -18.99
N PRO A 137 -7.37 15.04 -19.30
CA PRO A 137 -6.67 16.29 -19.58
C PRO A 137 -5.76 16.72 -18.42
N PRO A 138 -4.60 17.35 -18.67
CA PRO A 138 -3.64 17.73 -17.64
C PRO A 138 -4.26 18.47 -16.45
N VAL A 139 -5.15 19.42 -16.70
CA VAL A 139 -5.84 20.24 -15.68
C VAL A 139 -6.74 19.41 -14.74
N ARG A 140 -7.21 18.24 -15.18
CA ARG A 140 -8.13 17.37 -14.40
C ARG A 140 -7.45 16.13 -13.83
N ARG A 141 -6.15 15.91 -14.06
CA ARG A 141 -5.44 14.73 -13.60
C ARG A 141 -5.48 14.57 -12.08
N ASN A 142 -5.26 15.66 -11.34
CA ASN A 142 -5.32 15.64 -9.88
C ASN A 142 -6.70 15.19 -9.36
N ILE A 143 -7.77 15.64 -10.01
CA ILE A 143 -9.14 15.22 -9.65
C ILE A 143 -9.35 13.74 -9.97
N ALA A 144 -8.86 13.25 -11.12
CA ALA A 144 -8.99 11.84 -11.49
C ALA A 144 -8.23 10.93 -10.51
N PHE A 145 -6.99 11.27 -10.14
CA PHE A 145 -6.23 10.53 -9.14
C PHE A 145 -6.84 10.62 -7.75
N GLY A 146 -7.41 11.76 -7.37
CA GLY A 146 -8.19 11.93 -6.13
C GLY A 146 -9.40 10.98 -6.10
N ARG A 147 -10.15 10.86 -7.21
CA ARG A 147 -11.27 9.93 -7.34
C ARG A 147 -10.81 8.46 -7.24
N LEU A 148 -9.66 8.11 -7.81
CA LEU A 148 -9.08 6.77 -7.67
C LEU A 148 -8.68 6.45 -6.23
N ALA A 149 -8.07 7.39 -5.53
CA ALA A 149 -7.73 7.24 -4.13
C ALA A 149 -8.98 7.07 -3.26
N PHE A 150 -10.03 7.87 -3.52
CA PHE A 150 -11.33 7.73 -2.87
C PHE A 150 -11.97 6.38 -3.15
N ALA A 151 -11.97 5.92 -4.40
CA ALA A 151 -12.47 4.60 -4.80
C ALA A 151 -11.74 3.46 -4.07
N SER A 152 -10.41 3.59 -3.89
CA SER A 152 -9.64 2.63 -3.10
C SER A 152 -10.09 2.59 -1.63
N SER A 153 -10.37 3.75 -1.03
CA SER A 153 -10.85 3.84 0.34
C SER A 153 -12.24 3.24 0.49
N VAL A 154 -13.15 3.54 -0.46
CA VAL A 154 -14.51 2.95 -0.49
C VAL A 154 -14.43 1.42 -0.62
N GLY A 155 -13.58 0.91 -1.54
CA GLY A 155 -13.38 -0.53 -1.68
C GLY A 155 -12.87 -1.17 -0.40
N ALA A 156 -11.89 -0.55 0.27
CA ALA A 156 -11.36 -1.08 1.54
C ALA A 156 -12.39 -1.05 2.68
N LEU A 157 -13.27 -0.04 2.71
CA LEU A 157 -14.41 0.03 3.64
C LEU A 157 -15.42 -1.10 3.43
N ILE A 158 -15.63 -1.52 2.20
CA ILE A 158 -16.52 -2.65 1.86
C ILE A 158 -15.82 -3.98 2.16
N GLY A 159 -14.55 -4.12 1.73
CA GLY A 159 -13.82 -5.37 1.81
C GLY A 159 -13.50 -5.82 3.24
N GLY A 160 -13.18 -4.88 4.14
CA GLY A 160 -12.87 -5.21 5.53
C GLY A 160 -14.00 -5.97 6.25
N PRO A 161 -15.24 -5.44 6.30
CA PRO A 161 -16.36 -6.10 6.95
C PRO A 161 -16.78 -7.43 6.31
N LEU A 162 -16.48 -7.66 5.02
CA LEU A 162 -16.74 -8.96 4.40
C LEU A 162 -15.97 -10.12 5.07
N ALA A 163 -14.96 -9.81 5.88
CA ALA A 163 -14.30 -10.80 6.73
C ALA A 163 -15.25 -11.42 7.78
N LEU A 164 -16.40 -10.80 8.08
CA LEU A 164 -17.46 -11.36 8.90
C LEU A 164 -18.13 -12.60 8.25
N LEU A 165 -17.96 -12.79 6.95
CA LEU A 165 -18.40 -14.01 6.27
C LEU A 165 -17.59 -15.25 6.69
N ALA A 166 -16.44 -15.07 7.35
CA ALA A 166 -15.72 -16.18 7.94
C ALA A 166 -16.55 -16.81 9.06
N GLY A 167 -16.83 -18.09 8.94
CA GLY A 167 -17.49 -18.85 9.99
C GLY A 167 -16.60 -18.95 11.24
N GLN A 168 -17.21 -19.33 12.36
CA GLN A 168 -16.51 -19.69 13.59
C GLN A 168 -15.87 -21.08 13.44
N GLY A 169 -14.80 -21.16 12.63
CA GLY A 169 -14.01 -22.39 12.52
C GLY A 169 -13.06 -22.51 13.69
N GLY A 170 -13.11 -23.64 14.39
CA GLY A 170 -12.09 -23.97 15.41
C GLY A 170 -10.70 -24.15 14.77
N PRO A 171 -9.62 -24.07 15.56
CA PRO A 171 -8.27 -24.36 15.08
C PRO A 171 -8.19 -25.83 14.62
N GLY A 172 -7.81 -26.05 13.36
CA GLY A 172 -7.57 -27.38 12.81
C GLY A 172 -8.10 -27.59 11.38
N GLY A 173 -7.22 -27.80 10.49
CA GLY A 173 -7.27 -28.34 9.12
C GLY A 173 -8.55 -28.10 8.32
N GLU A 174 -9.52 -28.97 8.47
CA GLU A 174 -10.71 -29.01 7.61
C GLU A 174 -11.74 -27.93 7.97
N ALA A 175 -12.00 -27.78 9.26
CA ALA A 175 -12.95 -26.79 9.79
C ALA A 175 -12.52 -25.36 9.43
N ALA A 176 -11.22 -25.07 9.53
CA ALA A 176 -10.68 -23.79 9.13
C ALA A 176 -10.91 -23.51 7.63
N THR A 177 -10.62 -24.47 6.74
CA THR A 177 -10.80 -24.30 5.30
C THR A 177 -12.26 -24.03 4.94
N VAL A 178 -13.19 -24.77 5.54
CA VAL A 178 -14.64 -24.58 5.31
C VAL A 178 -15.09 -23.20 5.77
N ALA A 179 -14.66 -22.76 6.96
CA ALA A 179 -15.00 -21.44 7.51
C ALA A 179 -14.51 -20.27 6.64
N PHE A 180 -13.35 -20.43 5.97
CA PHE A 180 -12.75 -19.40 5.13
C PHE A 180 -13.15 -19.46 3.64
N ARG A 181 -13.90 -20.50 3.23
CA ARG A 181 -14.30 -20.67 1.84
C ARG A 181 -15.11 -19.49 1.31
N LEU A 182 -16.14 -19.06 2.02
CA LEU A 182 -16.99 -17.95 1.61
C LEU A 182 -16.23 -16.63 1.45
N PRO A 183 -15.40 -16.17 2.41
CA PRO A 183 -14.62 -14.95 2.24
C PRO A 183 -13.64 -15.02 1.07
N PHE A 184 -12.98 -16.16 0.84
CA PHE A 184 -12.08 -16.28 -0.32
C PHE A 184 -12.84 -16.31 -1.65
N LEU A 185 -14.01 -16.91 -1.70
CA LEU A 185 -14.89 -16.82 -2.87
C LEU A 185 -15.40 -15.39 -3.09
N ALA A 186 -15.75 -14.66 -2.02
CA ALA A 186 -16.09 -13.25 -2.12
C ALA A 186 -14.91 -12.43 -2.66
N THR A 187 -13.68 -12.72 -2.21
CA THR A 187 -12.46 -12.13 -2.75
C THR A 187 -12.32 -12.39 -4.25
N ALA A 188 -12.57 -13.64 -4.67
CA ALA A 188 -12.51 -14.06 -6.08
C ALA A 188 -13.57 -13.34 -6.93
N VAL A 189 -14.81 -13.26 -6.45
CA VAL A 189 -15.93 -12.57 -7.14
C VAL A 189 -15.63 -11.08 -7.31
N LEU A 190 -15.15 -10.41 -6.25
CA LEU A 190 -14.77 -9.01 -6.31
C LEU A 190 -13.64 -8.75 -7.31
N ALA A 191 -12.61 -9.59 -7.31
CA ALA A 191 -11.51 -9.47 -8.25
C ALA A 191 -11.96 -9.79 -9.70
N ALA A 192 -12.79 -10.82 -9.90
CA ALA A 192 -13.38 -11.14 -11.20
C ALA A 192 -14.24 -9.98 -11.73
N ALA A 193 -15.09 -9.39 -10.88
CA ALA A 193 -15.87 -8.22 -11.25
C ALA A 193 -15.00 -7.04 -11.73
N ALA A 194 -13.87 -6.79 -11.05
CA ALA A 194 -12.92 -5.77 -11.50
C ALA A 194 -12.34 -6.08 -12.89
N GLY A 195 -11.95 -7.34 -13.14
CA GLY A 195 -11.43 -7.79 -14.44
C GLY A 195 -12.48 -7.73 -15.55
N LEU A 196 -13.69 -8.17 -15.27
CA LEU A 196 -14.82 -8.14 -16.22
C LEU A 196 -15.22 -6.70 -16.58
N LEU A 197 -15.26 -5.79 -15.61
CA LEU A 197 -15.48 -4.36 -15.87
C LEU A 197 -14.39 -3.79 -16.79
N ALA A 198 -13.14 -4.20 -16.60
CA ALA A 198 -12.02 -3.75 -17.42
C ALA A 198 -12.13 -4.22 -18.90
N LEU A 199 -12.89 -5.28 -19.21
CA LEU A 199 -13.18 -5.67 -20.59
C LEU A 199 -13.92 -4.56 -21.37
N GLY A 200 -14.74 -3.76 -20.68
CA GLY A 200 -15.44 -2.61 -21.27
C GLY A 200 -14.57 -1.41 -21.60
N LEU A 201 -13.27 -1.42 -21.25
CA LEU A 201 -12.32 -0.35 -21.58
C LEU A 201 -12.07 -0.27 -23.08
N GLN A 202 -12.09 0.92 -23.59
CA GLN A 202 -11.70 1.23 -24.98
C GLN A 202 -10.33 1.91 -24.94
N GLU A 203 -9.31 1.23 -25.44
CA GLU A 203 -7.99 1.85 -25.57
C GLU A 203 -7.99 2.91 -26.66
N PRO A 204 -7.47 4.11 -26.36
CA PRO A 204 -7.22 5.08 -27.42
C PRO A 204 -6.25 4.47 -28.44
N ARG A 205 -6.58 4.58 -29.74
CA ARG A 205 -5.60 4.21 -30.79
C ARG A 205 -4.33 5.03 -30.57
N ARG A 206 -3.25 4.37 -30.26
CA ARG A 206 -1.93 5.02 -30.15
C ARG A 206 -1.47 5.40 -31.56
N ALA A 207 -1.16 6.68 -31.75
CA ALA A 207 -0.22 7.04 -32.80
C ALA A 207 1.13 6.42 -32.41
N PRO A 208 1.87 5.77 -33.33
CA PRO A 208 3.22 5.31 -33.07
C PRO A 208 4.01 6.51 -32.53
N SER A 209 4.53 6.41 -31.30
CA SER A 209 5.40 7.46 -30.77
C SER A 209 6.63 7.50 -31.66
N ALA A 210 6.81 8.60 -32.38
CA ALA A 210 7.96 8.83 -33.27
C ALA A 210 9.30 8.80 -32.52
N ASP A 211 9.28 8.94 -31.19
CA ASP A 211 10.42 8.80 -30.28
C ASP A 211 10.43 7.41 -29.65
N GLY A 212 10.79 6.40 -30.43
CA GLY A 212 11.09 5.03 -29.96
C GLY A 212 12.35 4.92 -29.10
N ARG A 213 12.89 6.03 -28.64
CA ARG A 213 13.93 6.08 -27.62
C ARG A 213 13.25 6.13 -26.25
N GLY A 214 13.03 4.96 -25.67
CA GLY A 214 12.87 4.88 -24.21
C GLY A 214 13.99 5.72 -23.60
N ARG A 215 13.65 6.89 -23.07
CA ARG A 215 14.59 7.62 -22.21
C ARG A 215 14.89 6.70 -21.06
N GLY A 216 16.05 6.00 -21.17
CA GLY A 216 16.57 5.20 -20.06
C GLY A 216 16.54 6.08 -18.83
N ILE A 217 16.24 5.48 -17.67
CA ILE A 217 16.23 6.20 -16.39
C ILE A 217 17.61 6.85 -16.27
N GLN A 218 17.67 8.15 -16.57
CA GLN A 218 18.90 8.90 -16.38
C GLN A 218 19.04 9.11 -14.88
N LEU A 219 20.15 8.64 -14.33
CA LEU A 219 20.46 8.86 -12.92
C LEU A 219 20.53 10.38 -12.65
N PRO A 220 19.82 10.88 -11.64
CA PRO A 220 19.74 12.31 -11.33
C PRO A 220 21.06 12.76 -10.69
N ARG A 221 22.01 13.16 -11.52
CA ARG A 221 23.38 13.50 -11.07
C ARG A 221 23.41 14.69 -10.12
N ARG A 222 22.61 15.72 -10.37
CA ARG A 222 22.54 16.93 -9.52
C ARG A 222 21.83 16.66 -8.19
N SER A 223 20.78 15.86 -8.23
CA SER A 223 20.00 15.50 -7.04
C SER A 223 20.55 14.24 -6.35
N MET A 224 21.70 13.68 -6.75
CA MET A 224 22.26 12.46 -6.17
C MET A 224 22.50 12.58 -4.65
N PRO A 225 23.05 13.68 -4.09
CA PRO A 225 23.21 13.82 -2.64
C PRO A 225 21.88 13.76 -1.88
N LEU A 226 20.84 14.37 -2.43
CA LEU A 226 19.48 14.28 -1.90
C LEU A 226 18.96 12.85 -1.96
N LEU A 227 19.14 12.17 -3.09
CA LEU A 227 18.69 10.82 -3.32
C LEU A 227 19.34 9.83 -2.34
N MET A 228 20.65 9.95 -2.07
CA MET A 228 21.36 9.11 -1.10
C MET A 228 20.81 9.27 0.33
N ARG A 229 20.51 10.51 0.76
CA ARG A 229 19.88 10.78 2.06
C ARG A 229 18.48 10.17 2.14
N LEU A 230 17.71 10.28 1.05
CA LEU A 230 16.39 9.66 0.93
C LEU A 230 16.48 8.12 0.95
N TRP A 231 17.48 7.54 0.28
CA TRP A 231 17.72 6.10 0.29
C TRP A 231 18.03 5.59 1.70
N ALA A 232 18.91 6.24 2.43
CA ALA A 232 19.21 5.88 3.81
C ALA A 232 17.96 5.88 4.70
N THR A 233 17.21 6.99 4.70
CA THR A 233 15.98 7.11 5.52
C THR A 233 14.89 6.14 5.06
N ASN A 234 14.73 5.95 3.75
CA ASN A 234 13.70 5.06 3.19
C ASN A 234 14.03 3.58 3.40
N SER A 235 15.30 3.16 3.39
CA SER A 235 15.71 1.80 3.73
C SER A 235 15.32 1.44 5.16
N VAL A 236 15.64 2.29 6.11
CA VAL A 236 15.26 2.10 7.52
C VAL A 236 13.73 2.06 7.69
N ASN A 237 13.02 2.94 6.99
CA ASN A 237 11.56 2.92 6.99
C ASN A 237 10.98 1.62 6.40
N GLY A 238 11.57 1.13 5.31
CA GLY A 238 11.15 -0.11 4.67
C GLY A 238 11.35 -1.33 5.58
N LEU A 239 12.50 -1.42 6.25
CA LEU A 239 12.76 -2.45 7.26
C LEU A 239 11.70 -2.40 8.36
N ALA A 240 11.48 -1.24 8.96
CA ALA A 240 10.50 -1.09 10.03
C ALA A 240 9.09 -1.51 9.60
N VAL A 241 8.61 -1.02 8.45
CA VAL A 241 7.27 -1.34 7.94
C VAL A 241 7.15 -2.82 7.57
N GLY A 242 8.19 -3.40 6.97
CA GLY A 242 8.21 -4.82 6.60
C GLY A 242 8.18 -5.76 7.80
N MET A 243 8.76 -5.36 8.93
CA MET A 243 8.75 -6.17 10.15
C MET A 243 7.37 -6.33 10.78
N PHE A 244 6.51 -5.34 10.71
CA PHE A 244 5.19 -5.45 11.35
C PHE A 244 4.01 -5.48 10.36
N GLY A 245 4.13 -4.82 9.20
CA GLY A 245 3.01 -4.63 8.28
C GLY A 245 2.27 -5.91 7.88
N PRO A 246 2.95 -6.95 7.38
CA PRO A 246 2.33 -8.23 7.04
C PRO A 246 1.75 -8.98 8.26
N PHE A 247 2.32 -8.75 9.45
CA PHE A 247 2.02 -9.51 10.64
C PHE A 247 0.94 -8.90 11.54
N VAL A 248 0.51 -7.67 11.35
CA VAL A 248 -0.46 -7.00 12.24
C VAL A 248 -1.73 -7.84 12.43
N THR A 249 -2.29 -8.36 11.34
CA THR A 249 -3.49 -9.20 11.36
C THR A 249 -3.23 -10.54 12.07
N TYR A 250 -2.12 -11.19 11.75
CA TYR A 250 -1.64 -12.41 12.41
C TYR A 250 -1.44 -12.18 13.92
N TRP A 251 -0.82 -11.06 14.29
CA TRP A 251 -0.56 -10.69 15.68
C TRP A 251 -1.86 -10.48 16.47
N PHE A 252 -2.84 -9.75 15.94
CA PHE A 252 -4.15 -9.60 16.57
C PHE A 252 -4.81 -10.95 16.83
N PHE A 253 -4.78 -11.83 15.82
CA PHE A 253 -5.32 -13.18 15.95
C PHE A 253 -4.59 -13.98 17.04
N ARG A 254 -3.25 -14.04 17.01
CA ARG A 254 -2.45 -14.84 17.96
C ARG A 254 -2.47 -14.27 19.38
N ARG A 255 -2.47 -12.95 19.54
CA ARG A 255 -2.36 -12.28 20.82
C ARG A 255 -3.68 -12.25 21.59
N TYR A 256 -4.79 -12.00 20.89
CA TYR A 256 -6.09 -11.76 21.51
C TYR A 256 -7.14 -12.84 21.17
N GLY A 257 -6.83 -13.80 20.31
CA GLY A 257 -7.79 -14.84 19.89
C GLY A 257 -8.98 -14.31 19.07
N VAL A 258 -8.87 -13.09 18.53
CA VAL A 258 -9.98 -12.45 17.80
C VAL A 258 -10.09 -12.99 16.37
N GLY A 259 -11.32 -13.22 15.95
CA GLY A 259 -11.60 -13.72 14.60
C GLY A 259 -11.35 -12.69 13.49
N PRO A 260 -11.26 -13.15 12.23
CA PRO A 260 -11.02 -12.29 11.08
C PRO A 260 -12.08 -11.21 10.89
N GLY A 261 -13.34 -11.47 11.28
CA GLY A 261 -14.43 -10.51 11.20
C GLY A 261 -14.17 -9.27 12.06
N GLN A 262 -13.78 -9.44 13.32
CA GLN A 262 -13.46 -8.33 14.22
C GLN A 262 -12.27 -7.51 13.70
N ILE A 263 -11.24 -8.20 13.21
CA ILE A 263 -10.07 -7.56 12.59
C ILE A 263 -10.48 -6.78 11.33
N GLY A 264 -11.34 -7.36 10.51
CA GLY A 264 -11.85 -6.72 9.29
C GLY A 264 -12.61 -5.42 9.57
N VAL A 265 -13.48 -5.43 10.60
CA VAL A 265 -14.19 -4.23 11.05
C VAL A 265 -13.22 -3.16 11.57
N LEU A 266 -12.21 -3.55 12.37
CA LEU A 266 -11.16 -2.62 12.81
C LEU A 266 -10.46 -1.95 11.64
N PHE A 267 -10.07 -2.72 10.61
CA PHE A 267 -9.43 -2.14 9.43
C PHE A 267 -10.36 -1.26 8.59
N ALA A 268 -11.65 -1.55 8.56
CA ALA A 268 -12.64 -0.66 7.93
C ALA A 268 -12.71 0.69 8.66
N VAL A 269 -12.79 0.68 9.99
CA VAL A 269 -12.77 1.91 10.81
C VAL A 269 -11.47 2.69 10.59
N ILE A 270 -10.31 1.99 10.56
CA ILE A 270 -9.01 2.60 10.27
C ILE A 270 -9.02 3.26 8.87
N ASN A 271 -9.55 2.59 7.84
CA ASN A 271 -9.60 3.15 6.49
C ASN A 271 -10.50 4.39 6.43
N ALA A 272 -11.64 4.39 7.12
CA ALA A 272 -12.52 5.56 7.22
C ALA A 272 -11.82 6.75 7.89
N ALA A 273 -11.22 6.51 9.05
CA ALA A 273 -10.51 7.55 9.81
C ALA A 273 -9.30 8.11 9.06
N THR A 274 -8.52 7.24 8.41
CA THR A 274 -7.35 7.66 7.62
C THR A 274 -7.73 8.41 6.35
N ALA A 275 -8.84 8.10 5.71
CA ALA A 275 -9.36 8.87 4.58
C ALA A 275 -9.68 10.32 5.00
N ALA A 276 -10.33 10.49 6.15
CA ALA A 276 -10.62 11.82 6.71
C ALA A 276 -9.34 12.59 7.11
N SER A 277 -8.34 11.91 7.67
CA SER A 277 -7.11 12.55 8.17
C SER A 277 -6.23 13.17 7.08
N THR A 278 -6.32 12.70 5.84
CA THR A 278 -5.56 13.28 4.73
C THR A 278 -5.90 14.75 4.47
N LEU A 279 -7.12 15.17 4.83
CA LEU A 279 -7.57 16.56 4.66
C LEU A 279 -6.89 17.53 5.63
N THR A 280 -6.39 17.04 6.77
CA THR A 280 -5.75 17.87 7.80
C THR A 280 -4.24 18.11 7.57
N ALA A 281 -3.62 17.32 6.70
CA ALA A 281 -2.17 17.32 6.47
C ALA A 281 -1.61 18.70 6.12
N ALA A 282 -2.28 19.46 5.25
CA ALA A 282 -1.86 20.79 4.84
C ALA A 282 -1.86 21.81 6.00
N GLY A 283 -2.78 21.68 6.96
CA GLY A 283 -2.85 22.53 8.15
C GLY A 283 -1.63 22.36 9.06
N PHE A 284 -1.21 21.11 9.29
CA PHE A 284 -0.02 20.81 10.09
C PHE A 284 1.26 21.34 9.45
N ALA A 285 1.42 21.17 8.12
CA ALA A 285 2.59 21.65 7.41
C ALA A 285 2.74 23.17 7.46
N ARG A 286 1.62 23.91 7.33
CA ARG A 286 1.64 25.39 7.44
C ARG A 286 2.05 25.87 8.82
N ARG A 287 1.66 25.15 9.90
CA ARG A 287 1.93 25.59 11.28
C ARG A 287 3.35 25.26 11.73
N TRP A 288 3.90 24.11 11.38
CA TRP A 288 5.15 23.60 11.94
C TRP A 288 6.28 23.39 10.92
N GLY A 289 5.99 23.57 9.62
CA GLY A 289 6.89 23.30 8.53
C GLY A 289 6.92 21.82 8.14
N LEU A 290 7.37 21.54 6.92
CA LEU A 290 7.31 20.18 6.32
C LEU A 290 8.23 19.18 7.04
N VAL A 291 9.50 19.54 7.23
CA VAL A 291 10.50 18.64 7.82
C VAL A 291 10.14 18.28 9.26
N ARG A 292 9.78 19.28 10.06
CA ARG A 292 9.41 19.09 11.46
C ARG A 292 8.16 18.23 11.59
N THR A 293 7.13 18.47 10.78
CA THR A 293 5.89 17.68 10.77
C THR A 293 6.15 16.22 10.41
N VAL A 294 6.93 15.96 9.35
CA VAL A 294 7.26 14.59 8.95
C VAL A 294 8.05 13.86 10.04
N THR A 295 9.01 14.53 10.68
CA THR A 295 9.80 13.95 11.78
C THR A 295 8.92 13.61 12.98
N MET A 296 8.05 14.56 13.41
CA MET A 296 7.13 14.33 14.52
C MET A 296 6.16 13.20 14.27
N VAL A 297 5.58 13.14 13.06
CA VAL A 297 4.70 12.04 12.63
C VAL A 297 5.42 10.69 12.75
N ARG A 298 6.67 10.59 12.29
CA ARG A 298 7.47 9.36 12.40
C ARG A 298 7.77 8.97 13.85
N ALA A 299 8.16 9.94 14.67
CA ALA A 299 8.44 9.70 16.10
C ALA A 299 7.18 9.24 16.84
N VAL A 300 6.03 9.89 16.63
CA VAL A 300 4.76 9.50 17.24
C VAL A 300 4.34 8.08 16.81
N GLN A 301 4.46 7.76 15.52
CA GLN A 301 4.16 6.41 15.03
C GLN A 301 5.03 5.34 15.67
N ALA A 302 6.31 5.64 15.93
CA ALA A 302 7.24 4.73 16.57
C ALA A 302 6.86 4.50 18.03
N VAL A 303 6.62 5.56 18.77
CA VAL A 303 6.24 5.51 20.20
C VAL A 303 4.93 4.75 20.39
N LEU A 304 3.95 4.92 19.50
CA LEU A 304 2.65 4.24 19.58
C LEU A 304 2.73 2.72 19.41
N LEU A 305 3.82 2.15 18.89
CA LEU A 305 3.98 0.69 18.82
C LEU A 305 4.15 0.05 20.20
N VAL A 306 4.77 0.76 21.17
CA VAL A 306 4.97 0.25 22.52
C VAL A 306 3.63 0.06 23.26
N PRO A 307 2.79 1.10 23.44
CA PRO A 307 1.50 0.91 24.11
C PRO A 307 0.55 -0.02 23.35
N MET A 308 0.68 -0.11 22.01
CA MET A 308 -0.08 -1.09 21.21
C MET A 308 0.23 -2.52 21.66
N VAL A 309 1.51 -2.87 21.80
CA VAL A 309 1.95 -4.21 22.19
C VAL A 309 1.64 -4.52 23.65
N MET A 310 1.65 -3.51 24.51
CA MET A 310 1.34 -3.64 25.94
C MET A 310 -0.17 -3.61 26.24
N ALA A 311 -1.01 -3.32 25.25
CA ALA A 311 -2.44 -3.17 25.45
C ALA A 311 -3.08 -4.45 26.00
N PRO A 312 -3.97 -4.35 27.00
CA PRO A 312 -4.57 -5.52 27.66
C PRO A 312 -5.69 -6.16 26.83
N SER A 313 -6.24 -5.47 25.85
CA SER A 313 -7.36 -5.95 25.04
C SER A 313 -7.21 -5.60 23.55
N PHE A 314 -7.92 -6.34 22.70
CA PHE A 314 -7.99 -6.08 21.26
C PHE A 314 -8.46 -4.66 20.95
N LEU A 315 -9.49 -4.17 21.65
CA LEU A 315 -10.02 -2.83 21.42
C LEU A 315 -9.00 -1.73 21.77
N ALA A 316 -8.29 -1.91 22.89
CA ALA A 316 -7.24 -0.96 23.28
C ALA A 316 -6.07 -0.96 22.26
N ALA A 317 -5.57 -2.13 21.88
CA ALA A 317 -4.53 -2.26 20.86
C ALA A 317 -4.98 -1.72 19.51
N GLY A 318 -6.21 -2.03 19.09
CA GLY A 318 -6.83 -1.55 17.86
C GLY A 318 -7.00 -0.04 17.86
N GLY A 319 -7.40 0.55 18.99
CA GLY A 319 -7.50 2.00 19.16
C GLY A 319 -6.16 2.71 19.02
N VAL A 320 -5.11 2.19 19.65
CA VAL A 320 -3.74 2.70 19.51
C VAL A 320 -3.28 2.57 18.04
N TYR A 321 -3.56 1.42 17.41
CA TYR A 321 -3.20 1.20 16.02
C TYR A 321 -3.95 2.14 15.07
N LEU A 322 -5.22 2.42 15.32
CA LEU A 322 -6.02 3.40 14.58
C LEU A 322 -5.38 4.78 14.65
N VAL A 323 -5.06 5.27 15.86
CA VAL A 323 -4.39 6.57 16.05
C VAL A 323 -3.06 6.61 15.28
N ARG A 324 -2.28 5.54 15.38
CA ARG A 324 -1.02 5.40 14.64
C ARG A 324 -1.20 5.53 13.14
N MET A 325 -2.22 4.86 12.56
CA MET A 325 -2.50 4.89 11.14
C MET A 325 -3.01 6.27 10.66
N VAL A 326 -3.83 6.94 11.47
CA VAL A 326 -4.28 8.32 11.23
C VAL A 326 -3.08 9.27 11.16
N VAL A 327 -2.19 9.20 12.14
CA VAL A 327 -0.95 10.00 12.18
C VAL A 327 -0.07 9.71 10.95
N GLN A 328 0.08 8.45 10.59
CA GLN A 328 0.88 8.05 9.41
C GLN A 328 0.37 8.69 8.12
N ARG A 329 -0.94 8.76 7.93
CA ARG A 329 -1.56 9.32 6.72
C ARG A 329 -1.28 10.80 6.55
N ILE A 330 -1.18 11.55 7.65
CA ILE A 330 -0.82 12.98 7.60
C ILE A 330 0.59 13.18 7.00
N GLY A 331 1.55 12.33 7.34
CA GLY A 331 2.93 12.46 6.91
C GLY A 331 3.21 12.09 5.44
N MET A 332 2.37 11.24 4.82
CA MET A 332 2.65 10.72 3.48
C MET A 332 2.66 11.79 2.37
N PRO A 333 1.61 12.63 2.21
CA PRO A 333 1.59 13.65 1.17
C PRO A 333 2.67 14.73 1.41
N LEU A 334 2.94 15.06 2.67
CA LEU A 334 3.95 16.06 3.03
C LEU A 334 5.36 15.61 2.63
N ARG A 335 5.68 14.34 2.85
CA ARG A 335 6.96 13.78 2.42
C ARG A 335 7.10 13.79 0.90
N GLN A 336 6.06 13.41 0.16
CA GLN A 336 6.07 13.42 -1.31
C GLN A 336 6.27 14.83 -1.86
N SER A 337 5.56 15.81 -1.31
CA SER A 337 5.71 17.20 -1.67
C SER A 337 7.13 17.70 -1.42
N TYR A 338 7.70 17.40 -0.24
CA TYR A 338 9.07 17.75 0.12
C TYR A 338 10.10 17.20 -0.86
N VAL A 339 10.02 15.91 -1.19
CA VAL A 339 10.96 15.26 -2.12
C VAL A 339 10.94 15.92 -3.50
N LEU A 340 9.76 16.25 -4.01
CA LEU A 340 9.61 16.90 -5.32
C LEU A 340 10.05 18.38 -5.29
N ALA A 341 9.83 19.08 -4.19
CA ALA A 341 10.26 20.47 -4.04
C ALA A 341 11.79 20.60 -3.99
N MET A 342 12.48 19.65 -3.33
CA MET A 342 13.93 19.66 -3.16
C MET A 342 14.71 19.12 -4.36
N ALA A 343 14.06 18.43 -5.29
CA ALA A 343 14.70 17.88 -6.48
C ALA A 343 14.88 18.95 -7.57
N ASP A 344 16.01 18.91 -8.28
CA ASP A 344 16.24 19.74 -9.47
C ASP A 344 15.06 19.61 -10.44
N PRO A 345 14.53 20.71 -10.99
CA PRO A 345 13.36 20.70 -11.87
C PRO A 345 13.44 19.68 -13.03
N GLY A 346 14.65 19.50 -13.59
CA GLY A 346 14.89 18.53 -14.67
C GLY A 346 14.95 17.07 -14.21
N GLU A 347 15.16 16.81 -12.92
CA GLU A 347 15.37 15.48 -12.35
C GLU A 347 14.22 15.00 -11.44
N ARG A 348 13.18 15.81 -11.23
CA ARG A 348 12.06 15.52 -10.32
C ARG A 348 11.41 14.15 -10.56
N ALA A 349 11.19 13.79 -11.83
CA ALA A 349 10.59 12.51 -12.19
C ALA A 349 11.50 11.32 -11.79
N ALA A 350 12.81 11.43 -12.05
CA ALA A 350 13.78 10.40 -11.70
C ALA A 350 13.93 10.25 -10.18
N VAL A 351 14.05 11.38 -9.44
CA VAL A 351 14.12 11.38 -7.98
C VAL A 351 12.86 10.78 -7.37
N GLY A 352 11.67 11.17 -7.85
CA GLY A 352 10.39 10.62 -7.41
C GLY A 352 10.30 9.11 -7.58
N ALA A 353 10.72 8.60 -8.75
CA ALA A 353 10.73 7.16 -9.05
C ALA A 353 11.77 6.39 -8.21
N LEU A 354 13.02 6.88 -8.14
CA LEU A 354 14.13 6.18 -7.52
C LEU A 354 14.14 6.27 -6.00
N SER A 355 13.55 7.32 -5.40
CA SER A 355 13.61 7.58 -3.96
C SER A 355 13.02 6.46 -3.10
N ASN A 356 12.05 5.71 -3.60
CA ASN A 356 11.35 4.65 -2.84
C ASN A 356 11.90 3.23 -3.10
N LEU A 357 12.81 3.03 -4.05
CA LEU A 357 13.34 1.71 -4.39
C LEU A 357 13.95 0.98 -3.18
N PRO A 358 14.84 1.61 -2.37
CA PRO A 358 15.42 0.92 -1.22
C PRO A 358 14.38 0.57 -0.16
N SER A 359 13.37 1.41 0.04
CA SER A 359 12.27 1.09 0.96
C SER A 359 11.51 -0.16 0.52
N GLN A 360 11.25 -0.31 -0.78
CA GLN A 360 10.56 -1.49 -1.30
C GLN A 360 11.43 -2.75 -1.16
N ALA A 361 12.73 -2.66 -1.43
CA ALA A 361 13.65 -3.77 -1.28
C ALA A 361 13.75 -4.24 0.18
N THR A 362 13.96 -3.32 1.11
CA THR A 362 14.05 -3.64 2.54
C THR A 362 12.73 -4.13 3.11
N MET A 363 11.61 -3.54 2.70
CA MET A 363 10.27 -3.98 3.09
C MET A 363 9.95 -5.39 2.56
N ALA A 364 10.52 -5.78 1.42
CA ALA A 364 10.31 -7.12 0.85
C ALA A 364 11.02 -8.21 1.65
N VAL A 365 12.21 -7.95 2.22
CA VAL A 365 13.00 -8.96 2.94
C VAL A 365 12.78 -8.96 4.46
N ALA A 366 12.37 -7.85 5.04
CA ALA A 366 12.16 -7.70 6.48
C ALA A 366 11.17 -8.72 7.10
N PRO A 367 10.13 -9.20 6.40
CA PRO A 367 9.22 -10.20 6.94
C PRO A 367 9.89 -11.52 7.33
N LEU A 368 11.01 -11.91 6.71
CA LEU A 368 11.76 -13.11 7.12
C LEU A 368 12.30 -12.97 8.54
N ALA A 369 12.98 -11.87 8.81
CA ALA A 369 13.49 -11.59 10.16
C ALA A 369 12.36 -11.49 11.18
N ALA A 370 11.25 -10.84 10.82
CA ALA A 370 10.10 -10.72 11.70
C ALA A 370 9.46 -12.08 11.99
N GLY A 371 9.26 -12.92 10.96
CA GLY A 371 8.70 -14.27 11.12
C GLY A 371 9.54 -15.13 12.06
N TYR A 372 10.85 -15.15 11.88
CA TYR A 372 11.77 -15.83 12.77
C TYR A 372 11.66 -15.34 14.23
N LEU A 373 11.65 -14.02 14.44
CA LEU A 373 11.52 -13.45 15.78
C LEU A 373 10.16 -13.74 16.43
N PHE A 374 9.10 -13.84 15.66
CA PHE A 374 7.78 -14.22 16.14
C PHE A 374 7.72 -15.66 16.63
N ASP A 375 8.37 -16.59 15.91
CA ASP A 375 8.36 -18.01 16.25
C ASP A 375 9.32 -18.33 17.39
N GLU A 376 10.55 -17.80 17.35
CA GLU A 376 11.63 -18.22 18.24
C GLU A 376 11.79 -17.33 19.49
N VAL A 377 11.32 -16.09 19.47
CA VAL A 377 11.60 -15.14 20.56
C VAL A 377 10.34 -14.61 21.22
N SER A 378 9.51 -13.85 20.51
CA SER A 378 8.33 -13.22 21.12
C SER A 378 7.41 -12.58 20.07
N LEU A 379 6.09 -12.67 20.34
CA LEU A 379 5.06 -11.96 19.55
C LEU A 379 5.19 -10.42 19.61
N SER A 380 5.94 -9.88 20.54
CA SER A 380 6.07 -8.45 20.78
C SER A 380 7.34 -7.86 20.18
N LEU A 381 8.41 -8.65 20.11
CA LEU A 381 9.75 -8.17 19.74
C LEU A 381 9.83 -7.53 18.35
N PRO A 382 9.23 -8.10 17.29
CA PRO A 382 9.27 -7.47 15.97
C PRO A 382 8.65 -6.07 15.94
N PHE A 383 7.60 -5.82 16.73
CA PHE A 383 6.99 -4.50 16.85
C PHE A 383 7.88 -3.51 17.60
N ILE A 384 8.56 -3.97 18.65
CA ILE A 384 9.50 -3.14 19.43
C ILE A 384 10.68 -2.74 18.54
N ILE A 385 11.26 -3.69 17.80
CA ILE A 385 12.34 -3.43 16.85
C ILE A 385 11.86 -2.48 15.76
N ALA A 386 10.67 -2.67 15.20
CA ALA A 386 10.08 -1.77 14.23
C ALA A 386 9.92 -0.35 14.80
N GLY A 387 9.53 -0.23 16.07
CA GLY A 387 9.46 1.05 16.78
C GLY A 387 10.82 1.73 16.89
N ALA A 388 11.85 0.99 17.31
CA ALA A 388 13.22 1.48 17.39
C ALA A 388 13.75 1.93 16.02
N LEU A 389 13.53 1.14 14.97
CA LEU A 389 13.87 1.50 13.60
C LEU A 389 13.12 2.76 13.12
N GLN A 390 11.85 2.92 13.47
CA GLN A 390 11.08 4.12 13.14
C GLN A 390 11.62 5.36 13.88
N LEU A 391 12.04 5.25 15.15
CA LEU A 391 12.69 6.33 15.88
C LEU A 391 14.03 6.68 15.26
N ALA A 392 14.86 5.68 14.94
CA ALA A 392 16.11 5.89 14.21
C ALA A 392 15.86 6.60 12.87
N ASN A 393 14.83 6.19 12.14
CA ASN A 393 14.44 6.85 10.91
C ASN A 393 13.99 8.31 11.12
N ALA A 394 13.26 8.62 12.21
CA ALA A 394 12.89 10.00 12.55
C ALA A 394 14.13 10.84 12.86
N ALA A 395 15.09 10.30 13.62
CA ALA A 395 16.35 10.96 13.94
C ALA A 395 17.21 11.21 12.69
N LEU A 396 17.36 10.20 11.82
CA LEU A 396 18.08 10.34 10.54
C LEU A 396 17.41 11.39 9.63
N TYR A 397 16.09 11.36 9.54
CA TYR A 397 15.35 12.33 8.74
C TYR A 397 15.54 13.76 9.25
N TRP A 398 15.46 13.94 10.56
CA TRP A 398 15.75 15.23 11.19
C TRP A 398 17.19 15.67 10.95
N GLY A 399 18.17 14.80 11.19
CA GLY A 399 19.59 15.09 10.98
C GLY A 399 19.92 15.55 9.55
N PHE A 400 19.36 14.85 8.56
CA PHE A 400 19.65 15.13 7.15
C PHE A 400 18.90 16.32 6.57
N PHE A 401 17.70 16.64 7.06
CA PHE A 401 16.80 17.58 6.39
C PHE A 401 16.45 18.83 7.21
N ARG A 402 16.80 18.91 8.50
CA ARG A 402 16.49 20.09 9.35
C ARG A 402 17.04 21.39 8.82
N GLY A 403 18.18 21.37 8.14
CA GLY A 403 18.85 22.54 7.56
C GLY A 403 18.48 22.81 6.10
N LEU A 404 17.53 22.08 5.53
CA LEU A 404 17.14 22.16 4.12
C LEU A 404 15.64 22.42 3.98
N PRO A 405 15.11 23.59 4.42
CA PRO A 405 13.71 23.91 4.21
C PRO A 405 13.45 24.16 2.72
N PRO A 406 12.26 23.77 2.17
CA PRO A 406 11.88 24.11 0.81
C PRO A 406 11.83 25.62 0.59
N GLU A 407 12.15 26.08 -0.62
CA GLU A 407 12.13 27.50 -0.99
C GLU A 407 10.79 28.17 -0.69
N GLU A 408 9.69 27.46 -0.91
CA GLU A 408 8.33 27.92 -0.61
C GLU A 408 8.12 28.21 0.89
N GLU A 409 8.72 27.41 1.78
CA GLU A 409 8.65 27.61 3.22
C GLU A 409 9.52 28.78 3.66
N VAL A 410 10.67 28.96 3.04
CA VAL A 410 11.56 30.12 3.28
C VAL A 410 10.86 31.41 2.85
N ALA A 411 10.28 31.43 1.65
CA ALA A 411 9.54 32.58 1.12
C ALA A 411 8.35 32.96 2.03
N ALA A 412 7.58 31.97 2.49
CA ALA A 412 6.45 32.19 3.40
C ALA A 412 6.88 32.74 4.75
N ARG A 413 8.04 32.34 5.31
CA ARG A 413 8.59 32.88 6.56
C ARG A 413 9.04 34.32 6.38
N VAL A 414 9.72 34.63 5.27
CA VAL A 414 10.16 36.01 4.95
C VAL A 414 8.95 36.95 4.82
N ALA A 415 7.90 36.52 4.10
CA ALA A 415 6.67 37.29 3.96
C ALA A 415 5.99 37.59 5.31
N THR A 416 5.98 36.60 6.22
CA THR A 416 5.37 36.73 7.56
C THR A 416 6.18 37.68 8.47
N VAL A 417 7.50 37.73 8.32
CA VAL A 417 8.36 38.65 9.07
C VAL A 417 8.22 40.08 8.52
N ALA A 418 8.08 40.22 7.20
CA ALA A 418 7.91 41.53 6.56
C ALA A 418 6.53 42.19 6.84
N SER A 419 5.55 41.40 7.27
CA SER A 419 4.18 41.86 7.60
C SER A 419 3.97 42.22 9.08
N ARG A 420 4.99 42.03 9.92
CA ARG A 420 5.03 42.43 11.35
C ARG A 420 5.87 43.67 11.54
#